data_77ed0ac6fa72da49dbbfc4308f92f2cb
#
_entry.id   77ed0ac6fa72da49dbbfc4308f92f2cb
#
_cell.length_a   1.000
_cell.length_b   1.000
_cell.length_c   1.000
_cell.angle_alpha   90.00
_cell.angle_beta   90.00
_cell.angle_gamma   90.00
#
_symmetry.space_group_name_H-M   'P 1'
#
loop_
_entity.id
_entity.type
_entity.pdbx_description
1 polymer ?
#
loop_
_entity_poly.entity_id
_entity_poly.type
_entity_poly.pdbx_seq_one_letter_code
_entity_poly.pdbx_strand_id
1 'polypeptide(L)'
;MSIETGRKIVDYILDLYEKNESDFVNQNTQAVVLDFIGGEPLLEAKLIERICDYWFSECYRREIPLAPFTRISFATNGKLWFSPAAQHLFAKYHEMMSVTVSIDGVQELHDKYRVDEHGVGSFSLAWKAFQAGKKDFGWLTSKMTFVPGSFQYIADSIKMMLDEGCVEIACNYAYEPTYTPEDGRALYEQMQTVSDYIISRRMDVTITMLDDLLGGQAKDDTNFCGGTGAMLSFAPDGSAYPCIRYAPISIGEEKSQKVRFGSVYDGLYTTEAQRQAKAELDAITRTSQSPQECLECPVSAGCGWCSGLNYELFGTADERSTAICWAHKARVLASCYYHNRRYLEIGDCLPIEVRLPAEDGLKILPAKKWAELMHIETAALMKFADEIGIS
;
A
#
# COMPACT_ATOMS: atom_id res chain seq x y z
N MET A 1 -6.71 16.66 16.23
CA MET A 1 -8.21 16.50 16.20
C MET A 1 -8.74 16.63 17.62
N SER A 2 -9.91 17.23 17.82
CA SER A 2 -10.60 17.19 19.12
C SER A 2 -11.44 15.89 19.26
N ILE A 3 -11.75 15.52 20.52
CA ILE A 3 -12.65 14.37 20.75
C ILE A 3 -14.08 14.65 20.22
N GLU A 4 -14.49 15.90 20.23
CA GLU A 4 -15.78 16.30 19.67
C GLU A 4 -15.82 16.08 18.15
N THR A 5 -14.77 16.49 17.45
CA THR A 5 -14.63 16.21 16.01
C THR A 5 -14.63 14.69 15.74
N GLY A 6 -13.87 13.92 16.53
CA GLY A 6 -13.83 12.46 16.39
C GLY A 6 -15.21 11.80 16.58
N ARG A 7 -15.99 12.27 17.57
CA ARG A 7 -17.36 11.80 17.77
C ARG A 7 -18.31 12.15 16.62
N LYS A 8 -18.21 13.37 16.08
CA LYS A 8 -19.02 13.76 14.90
C LYS A 8 -18.68 12.94 13.66
N ILE A 9 -17.40 12.55 13.49
CA ILE A 9 -17.00 11.64 12.41
C ILE A 9 -17.65 10.26 12.60
N VAL A 10 -17.61 9.73 13.80
CA VAL A 10 -18.27 8.45 14.15
C VAL A 10 -19.77 8.52 13.88
N ASP A 11 -20.44 9.55 14.42
CA ASP A 11 -21.87 9.76 14.19
C ASP A 11 -22.22 9.84 12.70
N TYR A 12 -21.44 10.60 11.94
CA TYR A 12 -21.63 10.72 10.49
C TYR A 12 -21.53 9.36 9.77
N ILE A 13 -20.54 8.54 10.11
CA ILE A 13 -20.37 7.21 9.48
C ILE A 13 -21.54 6.30 9.84
N LEU A 14 -21.98 6.29 11.10
CA LEU A 14 -23.10 5.47 11.56
C LEU A 14 -24.44 5.95 10.99
N ASP A 15 -24.61 7.26 10.83
CA ASP A 15 -25.78 7.84 10.15
C ASP A 15 -25.85 7.42 8.68
N LEU A 16 -24.71 7.30 7.97
CA LEU A 16 -24.68 6.77 6.61
C LEU A 16 -25.16 5.32 6.56
N TYR A 17 -24.73 4.51 7.53
CA TYR A 17 -25.18 3.12 7.65
C TYR A 17 -26.70 3.02 7.85
N GLU A 18 -27.26 3.80 8.78
CA GLU A 18 -28.70 3.81 9.11
C GLU A 18 -29.54 4.30 7.92
N LYS A 19 -29.10 5.35 7.22
CA LYS A 19 -29.80 5.89 6.05
C LYS A 19 -29.79 4.95 4.86
N ASN A 20 -28.77 4.10 4.76
CA ASN A 20 -28.60 3.13 3.67
C ASN A 20 -28.63 3.73 2.24
N GLU A 21 -28.20 4.98 2.11
CA GLU A 21 -28.21 5.74 0.85
C GLU A 21 -26.81 5.99 0.27
N SER A 22 -25.77 5.58 0.99
CA SER A 22 -24.38 5.85 0.63
C SER A 22 -23.74 4.64 -0.01
N ASP A 23 -23.00 4.85 -1.09
CA ASP A 23 -22.09 3.85 -1.67
C ASP A 23 -20.89 3.57 -0.77
N PHE A 24 -20.58 4.49 0.16
CA PHE A 24 -19.42 4.46 1.02
C PHE A 24 -19.63 3.54 2.25
N VAL A 25 -20.71 3.75 3.01
CA VAL A 25 -21.11 2.88 4.13
C VAL A 25 -22.64 2.73 4.08
N ASN A 26 -23.12 1.49 4.05
CA ASN A 26 -24.54 1.13 3.99
C ASN A 26 -24.79 -0.22 4.67
N GLN A 27 -25.99 -0.71 4.66
CA GLN A 27 -26.37 -1.98 5.32
C GLN A 27 -25.76 -3.23 4.68
N ASN A 28 -25.13 -3.12 3.51
CA ASN A 28 -24.36 -4.20 2.90
C ASN A 28 -22.88 -4.17 3.31
N THR A 29 -22.44 -3.13 4.04
CA THR A 29 -21.07 -3.02 4.55
C THR A 29 -20.82 -4.11 5.57
N GLN A 30 -19.83 -4.98 5.28
CA GLN A 30 -19.50 -6.14 6.13
C GLN A 30 -18.43 -5.83 7.16
N ALA A 31 -17.53 -4.90 6.90
CA ALA A 31 -16.43 -4.54 7.78
C ALA A 31 -16.04 -3.07 7.65
N VAL A 32 -15.47 -2.54 8.71
CA VAL A 32 -14.94 -1.16 8.76
C VAL A 32 -13.50 -1.18 9.25
N VAL A 33 -12.64 -0.38 8.62
CA VAL A 33 -11.30 -0.09 9.11
C VAL A 33 -11.25 1.36 9.58
N LEU A 34 -11.03 1.54 10.87
CA LEU A 34 -10.71 2.84 11.45
C LEU A 34 -9.21 3.05 11.34
N ASP A 35 -8.77 3.72 10.28
CA ASP A 35 -7.35 3.93 10.00
C ASP A 35 -6.89 5.30 10.51
N PHE A 36 -6.09 5.30 11.57
CA PHE A 36 -5.57 6.51 12.19
C PHE A 36 -4.24 6.92 11.56
N ILE A 37 -4.30 7.95 10.73
CA ILE A 37 -3.15 8.47 9.99
C ILE A 37 -2.77 9.86 10.54
N GLY A 38 -1.50 10.19 10.44
CA GLY A 38 -0.99 11.50 10.82
C GLY A 38 0.54 11.51 10.75
N GLY A 39 1.18 12.48 11.39
CA GLY A 39 2.63 12.46 11.53
C GLY A 39 3.08 11.25 12.36
N GLU A 40 2.50 11.09 13.56
CA GLU A 40 2.70 9.93 14.44
C GLU A 40 1.42 9.68 15.26
N PRO A 41 0.66 8.61 14.98
CA PRO A 41 -0.61 8.34 15.66
C PRO A 41 -0.48 8.15 17.17
N LEU A 42 0.60 7.56 17.66
CA LEU A 42 0.80 7.29 19.08
C LEU A 42 1.01 8.54 19.94
N LEU A 43 1.25 9.72 19.34
CA LEU A 43 1.15 11.00 20.06
C LEU A 43 -0.26 11.22 20.62
N GLU A 44 -1.25 10.71 19.92
CA GLU A 44 -2.67 10.87 20.24
C GLU A 44 -3.33 9.57 20.71
N ALA A 45 -2.56 8.62 21.27
CA ALA A 45 -3.05 7.28 21.66
C ALA A 45 -4.30 7.36 22.56
N LYS A 46 -4.37 8.34 23.50
CA LYS A 46 -5.54 8.55 24.35
C LYS A 46 -6.77 9.05 23.57
N LEU A 47 -6.56 9.86 22.53
CA LEU A 47 -7.64 10.33 21.69
C LEU A 47 -8.16 9.18 20.81
N ILE A 48 -7.26 8.39 20.23
CA ILE A 48 -7.60 7.19 19.46
C ILE A 48 -8.47 6.25 20.32
N GLU A 49 -8.02 5.95 21.55
CA GLU A 49 -8.78 5.11 22.48
C GLU A 49 -10.21 5.65 22.70
N ARG A 50 -10.34 6.93 22.99
CA ARG A 50 -11.65 7.56 23.24
C ARG A 50 -12.56 7.58 22.02
N ILE A 51 -12.01 7.70 20.81
CA ILE A 51 -12.78 7.61 19.55
C ILE A 51 -13.25 6.17 19.36
N CYS A 52 -12.37 5.18 19.56
CA CYS A 52 -12.75 3.77 19.50
C CYS A 52 -13.81 3.40 20.54
N ASP A 53 -13.67 3.86 21.79
CA ASP A 53 -14.70 3.67 22.83
C ASP A 53 -16.06 4.19 22.37
N TYR A 54 -16.07 5.37 21.79
CA TYR A 54 -17.29 5.98 21.29
C TYR A 54 -17.88 5.20 20.10
N TRP A 55 -17.03 4.76 19.16
CA TRP A 55 -17.44 3.92 18.03
C TRP A 55 -18.17 2.65 18.50
N PHE A 56 -17.52 1.87 19.38
CA PHE A 56 -18.11 0.62 19.86
C PHE A 56 -19.36 0.84 20.69
N SER A 57 -19.40 1.88 21.54
CA SER A 57 -20.56 2.27 22.32
C SER A 57 -21.74 2.64 21.45
N GLU A 58 -21.51 3.44 20.40
CA GLU A 58 -22.57 3.87 19.49
C GLU A 58 -23.05 2.75 18.57
N CYS A 59 -22.15 1.88 18.08
CA CYS A 59 -22.56 0.68 17.36
C CYS A 59 -23.52 -0.18 18.22
N TYR A 60 -23.18 -0.39 19.49
CA TYR A 60 -24.03 -1.13 20.40
C TYR A 60 -25.36 -0.41 20.67
N ARG A 61 -25.32 0.88 20.98
CA ARG A 61 -26.51 1.70 21.28
C ARG A 61 -27.51 1.79 20.11
N ARG A 62 -26.98 1.85 18.88
CA ARG A 62 -27.77 1.95 17.64
C ARG A 62 -28.10 0.58 17.03
N GLU A 63 -27.68 -0.52 17.67
CA GLU A 63 -27.85 -1.91 17.17
C GLU A 63 -27.22 -2.12 15.77
N ILE A 64 -26.11 -1.41 15.48
CA ILE A 64 -25.39 -1.51 14.21
C ILE A 64 -24.34 -2.66 14.30
N PRO A 65 -24.40 -3.69 13.44
CA PRO A 65 -23.60 -4.91 13.57
C PRO A 65 -22.15 -4.78 13.07
N LEU A 66 -21.59 -3.59 13.01
CA LEU A 66 -20.22 -3.35 12.50
C LEU A 66 -19.14 -3.54 13.57
N ALA A 67 -19.47 -3.45 14.86
CA ALA A 67 -18.49 -3.55 15.95
C ALA A 67 -17.61 -4.81 15.89
N PRO A 68 -18.14 -6.04 15.72
CA PRO A 68 -17.30 -7.25 15.67
C PRO A 68 -16.39 -7.32 14.42
N PHE A 69 -16.72 -6.55 13.38
CA PHE A 69 -16.02 -6.51 12.09
C PHE A 69 -15.24 -5.21 11.89
N THR A 70 -14.94 -4.52 12.98
CA THR A 70 -14.12 -3.30 12.96
C THR A 70 -12.65 -3.65 13.20
N ARG A 71 -11.76 -3.09 12.36
CA ARG A 71 -10.31 -3.08 12.58
C ARG A 71 -9.84 -1.68 12.91
N ILE A 72 -8.99 -1.57 13.92
CA ILE A 72 -8.28 -0.34 14.29
C ILE A 72 -6.89 -0.43 13.66
N SER A 73 -6.60 0.45 12.71
CA SER A 73 -5.36 0.42 11.93
C SER A 73 -4.54 1.69 12.13
N PHE A 74 -3.23 1.55 12.21
CA PHE A 74 -2.28 2.65 12.07
C PHE A 74 -0.84 2.16 11.83
N ALA A 75 -0.04 3.04 11.21
CA ALA A 75 1.39 2.88 11.12
C ALA A 75 2.09 3.83 12.09
N THR A 76 3.10 3.33 12.83
CA THR A 76 3.86 4.11 13.81
C THR A 76 5.36 4.09 13.52
N ASN A 77 6.07 5.16 13.88
CA ASN A 77 7.54 5.18 13.88
C ASN A 77 8.16 4.42 15.08
N GLY A 78 7.34 3.90 15.99
CA GLY A 78 7.75 3.08 17.13
C GLY A 78 8.32 3.86 18.33
N LYS A 79 8.60 5.16 18.21
CA LYS A 79 9.20 5.94 19.32
C LYS A 79 8.37 5.94 20.60
N LEU A 80 7.04 5.93 20.46
CA LEU A 80 6.11 5.98 21.59
C LEU A 80 5.49 4.61 21.93
N TRP A 81 5.99 3.53 21.34
CA TRP A 81 5.47 2.18 21.56
C TRP A 81 5.33 1.84 23.05
N PHE A 82 6.36 2.11 23.84
CA PHE A 82 6.39 1.79 25.27
C PHE A 82 5.79 2.87 26.18
N SER A 83 5.15 3.90 25.62
CA SER A 83 4.46 4.90 26.44
C SER A 83 3.26 4.28 27.16
N PRO A 84 2.92 4.72 28.40
CA PRO A 84 1.76 4.18 29.12
C PRO A 84 0.45 4.28 28.33
N ALA A 85 0.28 5.36 27.53
CA ALA A 85 -0.91 5.57 26.74
C ALA A 85 -1.01 4.56 25.56
N ALA A 86 0.11 4.30 24.86
CA ALA A 86 0.15 3.32 23.80
C ALA A 86 -0.08 1.90 24.35
N GLN A 87 0.59 1.54 25.45
CA GLN A 87 0.42 0.23 26.06
C GLN A 87 -1.02 -0.01 26.56
N HIS A 88 -1.68 1.02 27.09
CA HIS A 88 -3.08 0.92 27.50
C HIS A 88 -4.01 0.71 26.28
N LEU A 89 -3.80 1.46 25.19
CA LEU A 89 -4.52 1.30 23.92
C LEU A 89 -4.35 -0.13 23.38
N PHE A 90 -3.10 -0.64 23.34
CA PHE A 90 -2.82 -2.00 22.86
C PHE A 90 -3.51 -3.06 23.73
N ALA A 91 -3.38 -2.99 25.06
CA ALA A 91 -4.01 -3.94 25.96
C ALA A 91 -5.54 -3.98 25.81
N LYS A 92 -6.16 -2.84 25.53
CA LYS A 92 -7.62 -2.72 25.41
C LYS A 92 -8.17 -3.28 24.10
N TYR A 93 -7.48 -3.03 22.99
CA TYR A 93 -8.00 -3.32 21.64
C TYR A 93 -7.18 -4.36 20.87
N HIS A 94 -6.31 -5.06 21.54
CA HIS A 94 -5.37 -6.04 20.98
C HIS A 94 -5.92 -6.87 19.82
N GLU A 95 -7.05 -7.55 20.02
CA GLU A 95 -7.66 -8.47 19.05
C GLU A 95 -8.22 -7.76 17.80
N MET A 96 -8.43 -6.45 17.89
CA MET A 96 -9.03 -5.65 16.83
C MET A 96 -8.01 -4.78 16.09
N MET A 97 -6.73 -4.85 16.49
CA MET A 97 -5.72 -3.95 15.95
C MET A 97 -4.96 -4.55 14.78
N SER A 98 -4.64 -3.69 13.84
CA SER A 98 -3.68 -3.93 12.77
C SER A 98 -2.63 -2.83 12.82
N VAL A 99 -1.52 -3.11 13.46
CA VAL A 99 -0.45 -2.13 13.68
C VAL A 99 0.75 -2.47 12.81
N THR A 100 1.32 -1.46 12.18
CA THR A 100 2.56 -1.59 11.42
C THR A 100 3.63 -0.67 12.01
N VAL A 101 4.82 -1.19 12.26
CA VAL A 101 5.98 -0.35 12.61
C VAL A 101 6.70 0.02 11.31
N SER A 102 6.92 1.30 11.10
CA SER A 102 7.61 1.81 9.91
C SER A 102 9.12 1.54 10.01
N ILE A 103 9.60 0.57 9.24
CA ILE A 103 11.03 0.25 9.08
C ILE A 103 11.31 0.20 7.59
N ASP A 104 12.10 1.14 7.07
CA ASP A 104 12.36 1.24 5.63
C ASP A 104 13.47 0.29 5.15
N GLY A 105 14.02 -0.54 6.02
CA GLY A 105 15.04 -1.52 5.72
C GLY A 105 16.14 -1.58 6.76
N VAL A 106 17.35 -1.96 6.34
CA VAL A 106 18.52 -1.99 7.21
C VAL A 106 18.79 -0.62 7.85
N GLN A 107 19.47 -0.63 9.00
CA GLN A 107 19.69 0.58 9.80
C GLN A 107 20.27 1.74 8.98
N GLU A 108 21.25 1.48 8.12
CA GLU A 108 21.87 2.50 7.28
C GLU A 108 20.86 3.21 6.38
N LEU A 109 19.95 2.46 5.75
CA LEU A 109 18.88 3.02 4.92
C LEU A 109 17.84 3.75 5.76
N HIS A 110 17.37 3.11 6.83
CA HIS A 110 16.34 3.68 7.69
C HIS A 110 16.79 5.02 8.28
N ASP A 111 17.98 5.05 8.89
CA ASP A 111 18.52 6.24 9.56
C ASP A 111 18.93 7.35 8.58
N LYS A 112 19.07 7.06 7.28
CA LYS A 112 19.27 8.09 6.25
C LYS A 112 18.05 8.98 6.04
N TYR A 113 16.83 8.42 6.19
CA TYR A 113 15.59 9.13 5.88
C TYR A 113 14.70 9.36 7.10
N ARG A 114 14.88 8.60 8.19
CA ARG A 114 14.08 8.71 9.41
C ARG A 114 14.93 9.16 10.58
N VAL A 115 15.16 10.45 10.61
CA VAL A 115 15.87 11.13 11.69
C VAL A 115 14.91 11.94 12.57
N ASP A 116 15.32 12.22 13.79
CA ASP A 116 14.62 13.17 14.66
C ASP A 116 15.05 14.63 14.35
N GLU A 117 14.54 15.57 15.13
CA GLU A 117 14.85 17.01 15.01
C GLU A 117 16.34 17.35 15.23
N HIS A 118 17.10 16.42 15.82
CA HIS A 118 18.54 16.56 16.04
C HIS A 118 19.38 15.80 15.01
N GLY A 119 18.74 15.19 14.00
CA GLY A 119 19.40 14.39 12.97
C GLY A 119 19.80 12.99 13.43
N VAL A 120 19.30 12.51 14.57
CA VAL A 120 19.58 11.17 15.09
C VAL A 120 18.62 10.14 14.47
N GLY A 121 19.18 9.06 13.92
CA GLY A 121 18.40 7.98 13.32
C GLY A 121 17.48 7.27 14.31
N SER A 122 16.35 6.80 13.83
CA SER A 122 15.30 6.20 14.67
C SER A 122 15.25 4.68 14.62
N PHE A 123 16.11 4.01 13.83
CA PHE A 123 16.08 2.55 13.62
C PHE A 123 16.06 1.75 14.94
N SER A 124 16.93 2.06 15.88
CA SER A 124 17.05 1.30 17.14
C SER A 124 15.75 1.32 17.96
N LEU A 125 14.99 2.42 17.92
CA LEU A 125 13.70 2.55 18.61
C LEU A 125 12.60 1.82 17.84
N ALA A 126 12.54 2.01 16.53
CA ALA A 126 11.60 1.32 15.65
C ALA A 126 11.79 -0.21 15.72
N TRP A 127 13.04 -0.67 15.71
CA TRP A 127 13.36 -2.09 15.82
C TRP A 127 12.93 -2.71 17.15
N LYS A 128 13.16 -2.02 18.26
CA LYS A 128 12.66 -2.46 19.59
C LYS A 128 11.14 -2.55 19.63
N ALA A 129 10.46 -1.56 19.04
CA ALA A 129 9.00 -1.55 18.94
C ALA A 129 8.50 -2.73 18.07
N PHE A 130 9.15 -2.97 16.94
CA PHE A 130 8.86 -4.08 16.05
C PHE A 130 9.02 -5.44 16.76
N GLN A 131 10.11 -5.65 17.48
CA GLN A 131 10.35 -6.88 18.22
C GLN A 131 9.32 -7.12 19.35
N ALA A 132 8.95 -6.05 20.08
CA ALA A 132 7.90 -6.13 21.09
C ALA A 132 6.53 -6.42 20.43
N GLY A 133 6.18 -5.70 19.37
CA GLY A 133 4.92 -5.88 18.67
C GLY A 133 4.77 -7.28 18.05
N LYS A 134 5.84 -7.82 17.46
CA LYS A 134 5.85 -9.19 16.94
C LYS A 134 5.53 -10.21 18.04
N LYS A 135 6.09 -10.02 19.25
CA LYS A 135 5.80 -10.87 20.41
C LYS A 135 4.36 -10.68 20.92
N ASP A 136 3.92 -9.43 21.01
CA ASP A 136 2.63 -9.09 21.60
C ASP A 136 1.46 -9.45 20.69
N PHE A 137 1.57 -9.19 19.39
CA PHE A 137 0.49 -9.43 18.41
C PHE A 137 0.61 -10.77 17.67
N GLY A 138 1.66 -11.56 17.94
CA GLY A 138 1.92 -12.85 17.26
C GLY A 138 2.31 -12.72 15.78
N TRP A 139 2.00 -11.60 15.17
CA TRP A 139 2.38 -11.20 13.81
C TRP A 139 2.55 -9.68 13.77
N LEU A 140 3.53 -9.22 13.09
CA LEU A 140 3.70 -7.80 12.81
C LEU A 140 4.38 -7.67 11.46
N THR A 141 3.84 -6.82 10.62
CA THR A 141 4.46 -6.48 9.35
C THR A 141 5.21 -5.16 9.46
N SER A 142 6.18 -4.97 8.57
CA SER A 142 6.83 -3.69 8.34
C SER A 142 6.50 -3.24 6.93
N LYS A 143 6.25 -1.95 6.75
CA LYS A 143 6.10 -1.37 5.43
C LYS A 143 7.39 -0.68 5.03
N MET A 144 8.01 -1.18 3.95
CA MET A 144 9.21 -0.60 3.35
C MET A 144 8.85 0.14 2.06
N THR A 145 9.41 1.33 1.88
CA THR A 145 9.26 2.09 0.62
C THR A 145 10.64 2.49 0.13
N PHE A 146 10.97 2.07 -1.08
CA PHE A 146 12.26 2.32 -1.71
C PHE A 146 12.15 3.42 -2.76
N VAL A 147 13.25 4.18 -2.93
CA VAL A 147 13.38 5.25 -3.93
C VAL A 147 14.62 5.00 -4.79
N PRO A 148 14.73 5.61 -5.97
CA PRO A 148 15.99 5.59 -6.72
C PRO A 148 17.16 5.99 -5.83
N GLY A 149 18.30 5.30 -5.97
CA GLY A 149 19.47 5.50 -5.10
C GLY A 149 19.38 4.83 -3.71
N SER A 150 18.29 4.10 -3.41
CA SER A 150 18.20 3.23 -2.24
C SER A 150 18.07 1.74 -2.61
N PHE A 151 17.99 1.42 -3.89
CA PHE A 151 17.71 0.05 -4.34
C PHE A 151 18.82 -0.94 -3.95
N GLN A 152 20.06 -0.53 -3.82
CA GLN A 152 21.15 -1.38 -3.33
C GLN A 152 20.90 -1.99 -1.94
N TYR A 153 19.95 -1.44 -1.16
CA TYR A 153 19.59 -1.94 0.17
C TYR A 153 18.41 -2.91 0.18
N ILE A 154 17.70 -3.11 -0.95
CA ILE A 154 16.47 -3.90 -1.00
C ILE A 154 16.72 -5.33 -0.51
N ALA A 155 17.71 -6.00 -1.06
CA ALA A 155 17.96 -7.41 -0.74
C ALA A 155 18.28 -7.61 0.73
N ASP A 156 19.17 -6.80 1.29
CA ASP A 156 19.56 -6.93 2.69
C ASP A 156 18.43 -6.54 3.63
N SER A 157 17.60 -5.55 3.26
CA SER A 157 16.44 -5.13 4.03
C SER A 157 15.38 -6.23 4.10
N ILE A 158 15.07 -6.86 2.97
CA ILE A 158 14.10 -7.96 2.91
C ILE A 158 14.63 -9.19 3.66
N LYS A 159 15.90 -9.56 3.45
CA LYS A 159 16.52 -10.67 4.17
C LYS A 159 16.52 -10.47 5.67
N MET A 160 16.79 -9.25 6.16
CA MET A 160 16.72 -8.91 7.58
C MET A 160 15.33 -9.22 8.16
N MET A 161 14.26 -8.88 7.46
CA MET A 161 12.89 -9.17 7.91
C MET A 161 12.56 -10.67 7.83
N LEU A 162 13.02 -11.36 6.79
CA LEU A 162 12.86 -12.81 6.64
C LEU A 162 13.61 -13.57 7.75
N ASP A 163 14.82 -13.16 8.09
CA ASP A 163 15.61 -13.75 9.17
C ASP A 163 14.99 -13.53 10.56
N GLU A 164 14.23 -12.45 10.72
CA GLU A 164 13.38 -12.24 11.90
C GLU A 164 12.09 -13.09 11.89
N GLY A 165 11.87 -13.88 10.84
CA GLY A 165 10.72 -14.78 10.74
C GLY A 165 9.45 -14.11 10.24
N CYS A 166 9.54 -12.95 9.55
CA CYS A 166 8.40 -12.39 8.85
C CYS A 166 8.05 -13.25 7.64
N VAL A 167 6.81 -13.66 7.52
CA VAL A 167 6.30 -14.47 6.40
C VAL A 167 5.59 -13.64 5.35
N GLU A 168 5.26 -12.40 5.66
CA GLU A 168 4.66 -11.43 4.75
C GLU A 168 5.45 -10.12 4.82
N ILE A 169 5.95 -9.65 3.68
CA ILE A 169 6.73 -8.43 3.57
C ILE A 169 6.08 -7.46 2.62
N ALA A 170 5.50 -6.39 3.20
CA ALA A 170 4.95 -5.28 2.45
C ALA A 170 6.08 -4.32 2.04
N CYS A 171 6.50 -4.40 0.80
CA CYS A 171 7.50 -3.49 0.24
C CYS A 171 7.06 -2.96 -1.13
N ASN A 172 7.48 -1.74 -1.44
CA ASN A 172 7.12 -1.08 -2.68
C ASN A 172 8.19 -0.03 -3.05
N TYR A 173 8.14 0.46 -4.28
CA TYR A 173 8.84 1.68 -4.68
C TYR A 173 7.90 2.88 -4.58
N ALA A 174 8.44 4.07 -4.31
CA ALA A 174 7.68 5.32 -4.26
C ALA A 174 7.12 5.67 -5.64
N TYR A 175 5.95 6.30 -5.69
CA TYR A 175 5.32 6.69 -6.97
C TYR A 175 5.76 8.08 -7.48
N GLU A 176 6.32 8.89 -6.60
CA GLU A 176 6.74 10.27 -6.88
C GLU A 176 7.95 10.38 -7.82
N PRO A 177 9.00 9.56 -7.68
CA PRO A 177 10.17 9.66 -8.55
C PRO A 177 9.91 9.15 -9.96
N THR A 178 10.59 9.75 -10.94
CA THR A 178 10.71 9.19 -12.28
C THR A 178 11.81 8.14 -12.29
N TYR A 179 11.50 6.95 -12.77
CA TYR A 179 12.44 5.83 -12.86
C TYR A 179 13.03 5.71 -14.25
N THR A 180 14.29 5.32 -14.31
CA THR A 180 15.05 5.02 -15.55
C THR A 180 15.18 3.50 -15.76
N PRO A 181 15.59 3.03 -16.94
CA PRO A 181 15.95 1.64 -17.17
C PRO A 181 17.06 1.13 -16.23
N GLU A 182 18.00 2.00 -15.84
CA GLU A 182 19.08 1.70 -14.90
C GLU A 182 18.53 1.46 -13.49
N ASP A 183 17.57 2.25 -13.03
CA ASP A 183 16.85 2.01 -11.78
C ASP A 183 16.09 0.68 -11.84
N GLY A 184 15.47 0.39 -12.99
CA GLY A 184 14.82 -0.89 -13.24
C GLY A 184 15.80 -2.08 -13.14
N ARG A 185 16.99 -1.93 -13.69
CA ARG A 185 18.05 -2.95 -13.58
C ARG A 185 18.45 -3.18 -12.13
N ALA A 186 18.73 -2.11 -11.39
CA ALA A 186 19.10 -2.20 -9.98
C ALA A 186 18.00 -2.89 -9.16
N LEU A 187 16.72 -2.55 -9.40
CA LEU A 187 15.58 -3.22 -8.76
C LEU A 187 15.54 -4.72 -9.08
N TYR A 188 15.65 -5.09 -10.35
CA TYR A 188 15.64 -6.50 -10.78
C TYR A 188 16.76 -7.31 -10.11
N GLU A 189 18.00 -6.82 -10.10
CA GLU A 189 19.15 -7.51 -9.53
C GLU A 189 18.99 -7.76 -8.03
N GLN A 190 18.45 -6.80 -7.31
CA GLN A 190 18.14 -6.95 -5.89
C GLN A 190 17.03 -7.97 -5.65
N MET A 191 15.96 -7.91 -6.42
CA MET A 191 14.86 -8.87 -6.31
C MET A 191 15.26 -10.28 -6.77
N GLN A 192 16.17 -10.41 -7.75
CA GLN A 192 16.79 -11.69 -8.09
C GLN A 192 17.55 -12.28 -6.90
N THR A 193 18.32 -11.46 -6.19
CA THR A 193 19.04 -11.86 -4.97
C THR A 193 18.11 -12.31 -3.86
N VAL A 194 16.97 -11.63 -3.67
CA VAL A 194 15.91 -12.03 -2.73
C VAL A 194 15.29 -13.35 -3.13
N SER A 195 14.98 -13.52 -4.43
CA SER A 195 14.39 -14.74 -4.97
C SER A 195 15.27 -15.96 -4.72
N ASP A 196 16.58 -15.86 -5.02
CA ASP A 196 17.56 -16.94 -4.78
C ASP A 196 17.67 -17.28 -3.28
N TYR A 197 17.58 -16.26 -2.42
CA TYR A 197 17.60 -16.46 -0.96
C TYR A 197 16.38 -17.25 -0.48
N ILE A 198 15.18 -16.90 -0.93
CA ILE A 198 13.92 -17.57 -0.57
C ILE A 198 13.89 -19.00 -1.10
N ILE A 199 14.23 -19.20 -2.37
CA ILE A 199 14.19 -20.50 -3.04
C ILE A 199 15.20 -21.47 -2.40
N SER A 200 16.45 -21.03 -2.18
CA SER A 200 17.50 -21.87 -1.59
C SER A 200 17.16 -22.36 -0.18
N ARG A 201 16.33 -21.62 0.56
CA ARG A 201 15.86 -21.97 1.90
C ARG A 201 14.46 -22.60 1.92
N ARG A 202 13.83 -22.77 0.77
CA ARG A 202 12.45 -23.26 0.62
C ARG A 202 11.46 -22.53 1.52
N MET A 203 11.60 -21.21 1.62
CA MET A 203 10.76 -20.40 2.48
C MET A 203 9.35 -20.25 1.86
N ASP A 204 8.31 -20.39 2.70
CA ASP A 204 6.94 -20.08 2.33
C ASP A 204 6.61 -18.66 2.82
N VAL A 205 6.77 -17.68 1.93
CA VAL A 205 6.67 -16.26 2.25
C VAL A 205 6.05 -15.50 1.09
N THR A 206 5.35 -14.42 1.41
CA THR A 206 4.77 -13.47 0.46
C THR A 206 5.55 -12.17 0.47
N ILE A 207 5.97 -11.71 -0.70
CA ILE A 207 6.62 -10.41 -0.89
C ILE A 207 5.85 -9.64 -1.95
N THR A 208 5.30 -8.48 -1.60
CA THR A 208 4.41 -7.73 -2.50
C THR A 208 5.03 -7.36 -3.85
N MET A 209 6.37 -7.23 -3.92
CA MET A 209 7.08 -7.00 -5.19
C MET A 209 7.30 -8.26 -6.06
N LEU A 210 6.93 -9.44 -5.57
CA LEU A 210 7.01 -10.71 -6.30
C LEU A 210 5.62 -11.35 -6.50
N ASP A 211 4.55 -10.57 -6.43
CA ASP A 211 3.17 -11.02 -6.60
C ASP A 211 2.97 -11.69 -7.97
N ASP A 212 2.27 -12.82 -8.01
CA ASP A 212 2.00 -13.62 -9.20
C ASP A 212 0.92 -13.04 -10.13
N LEU A 213 0.14 -12.07 -9.64
CA LEU A 213 -0.84 -11.35 -10.47
C LEU A 213 -0.18 -10.36 -11.45
N LEU A 214 1.13 -10.17 -11.35
CA LEU A 214 1.90 -9.31 -12.25
C LEU A 214 2.14 -9.98 -13.61
N GLY A 215 2.38 -9.16 -14.61
CA GLY A 215 2.92 -9.60 -15.90
C GLY A 215 1.90 -9.92 -16.99
N GLY A 216 0.61 -9.73 -16.74
CA GLY A 216 -0.44 -9.79 -17.77
C GLY A 216 -0.95 -8.40 -18.15
N GLN A 217 -1.84 -8.37 -19.15
CA GLN A 217 -2.62 -7.17 -19.47
C GLN A 217 -3.81 -7.06 -18.53
N ALA A 218 -4.12 -5.85 -18.04
CA ALA A 218 -5.32 -5.60 -17.26
C ALA A 218 -6.57 -5.85 -18.10
N LYS A 219 -7.53 -6.59 -17.54
CA LYS A 219 -8.72 -7.08 -18.25
C LYS A 219 -9.98 -6.28 -17.95
N ASP A 220 -9.94 -5.45 -16.93
CA ASP A 220 -11.08 -4.65 -16.49
C ASP A 220 -10.74 -3.16 -16.51
N ASP A 221 -11.75 -2.33 -16.32
CA ASP A 221 -11.67 -0.86 -16.29
C ASP A 221 -11.81 -0.32 -14.86
N THR A 222 -11.60 -1.16 -13.87
CA THR A 222 -11.72 -0.76 -12.47
C THR A 222 -10.56 0.13 -12.04
N ASN A 223 -10.84 0.98 -11.07
CA ASN A 223 -9.81 1.80 -10.46
C ASN A 223 -8.90 0.95 -9.56
N PHE A 224 -7.60 1.26 -9.59
CA PHE A 224 -6.60 0.60 -8.77
C PHE A 224 -6.78 0.90 -7.28
N CYS A 225 -7.11 2.13 -6.91
CA CYS A 225 -7.23 2.52 -5.51
C CYS A 225 -8.58 3.20 -5.20
N GLY A 226 -9.01 3.10 -3.92
CA GLY A 226 -10.23 3.71 -3.45
C GLY A 226 -10.23 5.25 -3.33
N GLY A 227 -9.11 5.92 -3.61
CA GLY A 227 -9.00 7.39 -3.52
C GLY A 227 -9.82 8.17 -4.56
N THR A 228 -10.57 7.47 -5.39
CA THR A 228 -11.52 8.01 -6.36
C THR A 228 -12.97 7.64 -6.00
N GLY A 229 -13.36 7.72 -4.73
CA GLY A 229 -14.75 7.59 -4.31
C GLY A 229 -15.04 6.44 -3.33
N ALA A 230 -14.15 5.45 -3.22
CA ALA A 230 -14.35 4.30 -2.32
C ALA A 230 -13.73 4.47 -0.92
N MET A 231 -13.10 5.60 -0.63
CA MET A 231 -12.58 5.93 0.71
C MET A 231 -12.93 7.36 1.09
N LEU A 232 -12.85 7.63 2.40
CA LEU A 232 -13.09 8.93 2.98
C LEU A 232 -12.05 9.21 4.06
N SER A 233 -11.40 10.36 3.99
CA SER A 233 -10.42 10.82 4.97
C SER A 233 -10.89 12.09 5.64
N PHE A 234 -10.75 12.16 6.97
CA PHE A 234 -11.13 13.32 7.75
C PHE A 234 -9.90 14.01 8.32
N ALA A 235 -9.77 15.30 8.06
CA ALA A 235 -8.75 16.14 8.66
C ALA A 235 -9.08 16.47 10.14
N PRO A 236 -8.11 16.98 10.93
CA PRO A 236 -8.32 17.29 12.34
C PRO A 236 -9.45 18.30 12.63
N ASP A 237 -9.79 19.15 11.67
CA ASP A 237 -10.89 20.13 11.75
C ASP A 237 -12.26 19.55 11.36
N GLY A 238 -12.31 18.28 10.97
CA GLY A 238 -13.53 17.60 10.52
C GLY A 238 -13.84 17.75 9.03
N SER A 239 -12.97 18.41 8.26
CA SER A 239 -13.06 18.44 6.80
C SER A 239 -12.86 17.07 6.19
N ALA A 240 -13.63 16.73 5.16
CA ALA A 240 -13.61 15.43 4.49
C ALA A 240 -12.99 15.53 3.09
N TYR A 241 -12.18 14.54 2.76
CA TYR A 241 -11.43 14.41 1.49
C TYR A 241 -11.51 12.98 0.96
N PRO A 242 -11.27 12.77 -0.35
CA PRO A 242 -11.28 11.43 -0.97
C PRO A 242 -10.32 10.44 -0.30
N CYS A 243 -9.11 10.89 0.04
CA CYS A 243 -8.11 10.16 0.84
C CYS A 243 -7.11 11.16 1.44
N ILE A 244 -6.19 10.67 2.26
CA ILE A 244 -5.15 11.52 2.90
C ILE A 244 -4.28 12.27 1.88
N ARG A 245 -4.06 11.73 0.68
CA ARG A 245 -3.27 12.40 -0.37
C ARG A 245 -3.91 13.67 -0.92
N TYR A 246 -5.21 13.87 -0.71
CA TYR A 246 -5.93 15.09 -1.08
C TYR A 246 -6.06 16.09 0.08
N ALA A 247 -5.69 15.69 1.29
CA ALA A 247 -5.76 16.54 2.47
C ALA A 247 -4.67 17.63 2.47
N PRO A 248 -4.86 18.75 3.18
CA PRO A 248 -3.90 19.86 3.23
C PRO A 248 -2.47 19.47 3.62
N ILE A 249 -2.34 18.46 4.48
CA ILE A 249 -1.04 17.93 4.90
C ILE A 249 -0.23 17.34 3.74
N SER A 250 -0.89 16.89 2.68
CA SER A 250 -0.23 16.24 1.54
C SER A 250 0.01 17.20 0.37
N ILE A 251 -1.00 17.99 -0.02
CA ILE A 251 -0.93 18.82 -1.24
C ILE A 251 -1.10 20.31 -0.99
N GLY A 252 -1.14 20.73 0.28
CA GLY A 252 -1.35 22.13 0.68
C GLY A 252 -2.82 22.57 0.62
N GLU A 253 -3.10 23.69 1.32
CA GLU A 253 -4.46 24.18 1.51
C GLU A 253 -5.18 24.54 0.20
N GLU A 254 -4.50 25.25 -0.69
CA GLU A 254 -5.10 25.74 -1.94
C GLU A 254 -5.62 24.61 -2.84
N LYS A 255 -4.80 23.58 -3.04
CA LYS A 255 -5.19 22.44 -3.88
C LYS A 255 -6.26 21.58 -3.21
N SER A 256 -6.14 21.36 -1.90
CA SER A 256 -7.08 20.49 -1.18
C SER A 256 -8.48 21.08 -1.08
N GLN A 257 -8.65 22.40 -1.01
CA GLN A 257 -9.98 23.04 -1.00
C GLN A 257 -10.83 22.72 -2.23
N LYS A 258 -10.21 22.53 -3.39
CA LYS A 258 -10.92 22.25 -4.66
C LYS A 258 -11.54 20.84 -4.69
N VAL A 259 -11.03 19.92 -3.90
CA VAL A 259 -11.47 18.50 -3.83
C VAL A 259 -12.04 18.14 -2.46
N ARG A 260 -12.31 19.14 -1.62
CA ARG A 260 -12.93 18.97 -0.31
C ARG A 260 -14.41 18.59 -0.47
N PHE A 261 -14.82 17.51 0.19
CA PHE A 261 -16.21 17.03 0.16
C PHE A 261 -17.16 17.73 1.13
N GLY A 262 -16.64 18.58 2.01
CA GLY A 262 -17.38 19.26 3.08
C GLY A 262 -16.75 19.04 4.45
N SER A 263 -17.57 19.10 5.51
CA SER A 263 -17.11 18.77 6.87
C SER A 263 -18.23 18.08 7.67
N VAL A 264 -17.84 17.40 8.75
CA VAL A 264 -18.82 16.80 9.67
C VAL A 264 -19.63 17.83 10.45
N TYR A 265 -19.31 19.12 10.34
CA TYR A 265 -20.04 20.23 10.96
C TYR A 265 -21.09 20.84 10.04
N ASP A 266 -20.74 20.99 8.75
CA ASP A 266 -21.58 21.67 7.75
C ASP A 266 -22.29 20.69 6.82
N GLY A 267 -21.95 19.41 6.93
CA GLY A 267 -22.39 18.34 6.03
C GLY A 267 -21.43 18.14 4.85
N LEU A 268 -21.47 16.95 4.28
CA LEU A 268 -20.72 16.59 3.07
C LEU A 268 -21.64 16.73 1.85
N TYR A 269 -21.05 17.10 0.71
CA TYR A 269 -21.74 17.24 -0.58
C TYR A 269 -22.89 18.24 -0.57
N THR A 270 -22.84 19.27 0.31
CA THR A 270 -23.89 20.25 0.47
C THR A 270 -23.90 21.33 -0.63
N THR A 271 -22.74 21.60 -1.23
CA THR A 271 -22.60 22.56 -2.34
C THR A 271 -22.49 21.86 -3.69
N GLU A 272 -22.80 22.58 -4.77
CA GLU A 272 -22.65 22.06 -6.14
C GLU A 272 -21.19 21.71 -6.44
N ALA A 273 -20.23 22.54 -6.04
CA ALA A 273 -18.81 22.27 -6.26
C ALA A 273 -18.36 20.97 -5.56
N GLN A 274 -18.84 20.68 -4.37
CA GLN A 274 -18.51 19.44 -3.66
C GLN A 274 -19.10 18.20 -4.36
N ARG A 275 -20.34 18.29 -4.84
CA ARG A 275 -21.00 17.21 -5.60
C ARG A 275 -20.28 16.96 -6.92
N GLN A 276 -19.89 18.02 -7.61
CA GLN A 276 -19.14 17.94 -8.86
C GLN A 276 -17.76 17.31 -8.64
N ALA A 277 -17.01 17.72 -7.61
CA ALA A 277 -15.71 17.13 -7.27
C ALA A 277 -15.82 15.61 -7.00
N LYS A 278 -16.88 15.18 -6.28
CA LYS A 278 -17.14 13.75 -6.09
C LYS A 278 -17.47 13.05 -7.41
N ALA A 279 -18.37 13.61 -8.20
CA ALA A 279 -18.78 13.01 -9.48
C ALA A 279 -17.63 12.87 -10.47
N GLU A 280 -16.72 13.85 -10.53
CA GLU A 280 -15.51 13.79 -11.33
C GLU A 280 -14.58 12.64 -10.89
N LEU A 281 -14.40 12.46 -9.57
CA LEU A 281 -13.59 11.38 -9.04
C LEU A 281 -14.24 10.01 -9.22
N ASP A 282 -15.55 9.90 -9.06
CA ASP A 282 -16.29 8.64 -9.26
C ASP A 282 -16.28 8.19 -10.72
N ALA A 283 -16.18 9.14 -11.66
CA ALA A 283 -16.13 8.85 -13.11
C ALA A 283 -14.77 8.34 -13.60
N ILE A 284 -13.72 8.44 -12.77
CA ILE A 284 -12.37 8.02 -13.17
C ILE A 284 -12.29 6.50 -13.24
N THR A 285 -11.89 6.02 -14.41
CA THR A 285 -11.60 4.61 -14.66
C THR A 285 -10.14 4.43 -15.09
N ARG A 286 -9.71 3.19 -15.26
CA ARG A 286 -8.41 2.90 -15.85
C ARG A 286 -8.30 3.50 -17.27
N THR A 287 -9.37 3.38 -18.07
CA THR A 287 -9.41 3.86 -19.46
C THR A 287 -9.42 5.38 -19.52
N SER A 288 -10.21 6.07 -18.68
CA SER A 288 -10.34 7.54 -18.78
C SER A 288 -9.01 8.25 -18.48
N GLN A 289 -8.26 7.80 -17.48
CA GLN A 289 -7.03 8.45 -17.06
C GLN A 289 -5.76 8.03 -17.81
N SER A 290 -5.77 6.85 -18.46
CA SER A 290 -4.54 6.25 -18.99
C SER A 290 -4.26 6.68 -20.42
N PRO A 291 -3.02 7.06 -20.77
CA PRO A 291 -2.63 7.24 -22.16
C PRO A 291 -2.66 5.91 -22.92
N GLN A 292 -2.76 5.98 -24.27
CA GLN A 292 -2.92 4.81 -25.13
C GLN A 292 -1.84 3.74 -24.90
N GLU A 293 -0.60 4.15 -24.68
CA GLU A 293 0.53 3.26 -24.39
C GLU A 293 0.34 2.44 -23.10
N CYS A 294 -0.39 2.97 -22.11
CA CYS A 294 -0.73 2.24 -20.89
C CYS A 294 -1.88 1.27 -21.11
N LEU A 295 -2.84 1.61 -21.98
CA LEU A 295 -3.96 0.72 -22.33
C LEU A 295 -3.49 -0.48 -23.15
N GLU A 296 -2.51 -0.28 -24.02
CA GLU A 296 -1.91 -1.32 -24.88
C GLU A 296 -0.76 -2.07 -24.19
N CYS A 297 -0.34 -1.64 -23.00
CA CYS A 297 0.79 -2.23 -22.30
C CYS A 297 0.54 -3.69 -21.95
N PRO A 298 1.38 -4.63 -22.44
CA PRO A 298 1.17 -6.07 -22.24
C PRO A 298 1.38 -6.53 -20.79
N VAL A 299 1.97 -5.67 -19.95
CA VAL A 299 2.23 -5.93 -18.53
C VAL A 299 1.49 -4.95 -17.62
N SER A 300 0.34 -4.45 -18.05
CA SER A 300 -0.43 -3.44 -17.32
C SER A 300 -1.13 -3.97 -16.06
N ALA A 301 -1.32 -5.28 -15.92
CA ALA A 301 -1.86 -5.85 -14.69
C ALA A 301 -0.93 -5.62 -13.50
N GLY A 302 -1.49 -5.20 -12.37
CA GLY A 302 -0.73 -4.86 -11.17
C GLY A 302 0.12 -3.58 -11.27
N CYS A 303 0.04 -2.84 -12.40
CA CYS A 303 0.66 -1.53 -12.52
C CYS A 303 -0.19 -0.49 -11.78
N GLY A 304 0.27 -0.12 -10.58
CA GLY A 304 -0.43 0.81 -9.71
C GLY A 304 -0.30 2.27 -10.16
N TRP A 305 -1.17 3.11 -9.60
CA TRP A 305 -1.09 4.58 -9.66
C TRP A 305 -1.67 5.19 -8.40
N CYS A 306 -1.44 6.47 -8.19
CA CYS A 306 -2.02 7.22 -7.10
C CYS A 306 -2.82 8.41 -7.66
N SER A 307 -4.15 8.37 -7.51
CA SER A 307 -5.03 9.44 -7.98
C SER A 307 -4.69 10.79 -7.32
N GLY A 308 -4.32 10.80 -6.05
CA GLY A 308 -3.88 12.00 -5.35
C GLY A 308 -2.56 12.56 -5.88
N LEU A 309 -1.61 11.70 -6.27
CA LEU A 309 -0.38 12.13 -6.92
C LEU A 309 -0.67 12.70 -8.32
N ASN A 310 -1.53 12.02 -9.09
CA ASN A 310 -1.98 12.53 -10.38
C ASN A 310 -2.55 13.95 -10.23
N TYR A 311 -3.45 14.14 -9.27
CA TYR A 311 -4.03 15.46 -8.97
C TYR A 311 -2.97 16.49 -8.56
N GLU A 312 -2.00 16.10 -7.75
CA GLU A 312 -0.89 16.96 -7.32
C GLU A 312 -0.05 17.45 -8.51
N LEU A 313 0.26 16.54 -9.45
CA LEU A 313 1.11 16.80 -10.62
C LEU A 313 0.39 17.56 -11.73
N PHE A 314 -0.85 17.17 -12.06
CA PHE A 314 -1.55 17.62 -13.27
C PHE A 314 -2.74 18.53 -12.98
N GLY A 315 -3.15 18.69 -11.71
CA GLY A 315 -4.37 19.42 -11.33
C GLY A 315 -5.67 18.65 -11.60
N THR A 316 -5.56 17.43 -12.08
CA THR A 316 -6.66 16.45 -12.26
C THR A 316 -6.22 15.07 -11.83
N ALA A 317 -7.14 14.28 -11.28
CA ALA A 317 -6.87 12.89 -10.98
C ALA A 317 -7.08 11.98 -12.21
N ASP A 318 -7.69 12.50 -13.28
CA ASP A 318 -7.98 11.82 -14.54
C ASP A 318 -6.85 11.97 -15.57
N GLU A 319 -5.60 12.00 -15.10
CA GLU A 319 -4.39 11.97 -15.93
C GLU A 319 -3.32 11.15 -15.21
N ARG A 320 -2.93 10.01 -15.79
CA ARG A 320 -2.05 9.05 -15.16
C ARG A 320 -0.58 9.42 -15.27
N SER A 321 0.13 9.49 -14.14
CA SER A 321 1.58 9.55 -14.14
C SER A 321 2.19 8.21 -14.60
N THR A 322 3.10 8.28 -15.57
CA THR A 322 3.86 7.13 -16.09
C THR A 322 5.27 7.03 -15.50
N ALA A 323 5.59 7.85 -14.50
CA ALA A 323 6.92 7.94 -13.89
C ALA A 323 7.48 6.59 -13.39
N ILE A 324 6.60 5.68 -12.96
CA ILE A 324 6.97 4.36 -12.41
C ILE A 324 7.17 3.25 -13.46
N CYS A 325 7.02 3.53 -14.76
CA CYS A 325 6.99 2.49 -15.80
C CYS A 325 8.18 1.52 -15.74
N TRP A 326 9.39 2.03 -15.60
CA TRP A 326 10.59 1.17 -15.59
C TRP A 326 10.69 0.34 -14.31
N ALA A 327 10.29 0.89 -13.16
CA ALA A 327 10.22 0.12 -11.92
C ALA A 327 9.17 -1.00 -12.00
N HIS A 328 7.98 -0.72 -12.58
CA HIS A 328 6.95 -1.74 -12.78
C HIS A 328 7.42 -2.84 -13.75
N LYS A 329 7.98 -2.49 -14.90
CA LYS A 329 8.53 -3.45 -15.86
C LYS A 329 9.60 -4.34 -15.23
N ALA A 330 10.51 -3.76 -14.44
CA ALA A 330 11.54 -4.51 -13.72
C ALA A 330 10.95 -5.45 -12.65
N ARG A 331 9.92 -5.01 -11.93
CA ARG A 331 9.19 -5.82 -10.97
C ARG A 331 8.55 -7.04 -11.64
N VAL A 332 7.94 -6.86 -12.82
CA VAL A 332 7.38 -7.96 -13.62
C VAL A 332 8.45 -8.97 -13.98
N LEU A 333 9.61 -8.52 -14.47
CA LEU A 333 10.72 -9.43 -14.80
C LEU A 333 11.24 -10.19 -13.58
N ALA A 334 11.32 -9.53 -12.42
CA ALA A 334 11.73 -10.16 -11.17
C ALA A 334 10.72 -11.20 -10.68
N SER A 335 9.42 -10.91 -10.79
CA SER A 335 8.35 -11.84 -10.48
C SER A 335 8.40 -13.07 -11.40
N CYS A 336 8.59 -12.88 -12.71
CA CYS A 336 8.77 -13.98 -13.66
C CYS A 336 10.00 -14.85 -13.32
N TYR A 337 11.14 -14.21 -12.97
CA TYR A 337 12.33 -14.94 -12.53
C TYR A 337 12.02 -15.80 -11.29
N TYR A 338 11.41 -15.20 -10.26
CA TYR A 338 11.09 -15.87 -9.00
C TYR A 338 10.16 -17.08 -9.20
N HIS A 339 9.03 -16.89 -9.84
CA HIS A 339 8.02 -17.94 -10.00
C HIS A 339 8.54 -19.08 -10.88
N ASN A 340 9.22 -18.78 -11.99
CA ASN A 340 9.75 -19.80 -12.88
C ASN A 340 10.86 -20.62 -12.23
N ARG A 341 11.79 -19.96 -11.50
CA ARG A 341 12.83 -20.66 -10.73
C ARG A 341 12.23 -21.50 -9.61
N ARG A 342 11.28 -20.94 -8.85
CA ARG A 342 10.60 -21.64 -7.76
C ARG A 342 9.84 -22.87 -8.27
N TYR A 343 9.13 -22.73 -9.39
CA TYR A 343 8.46 -23.86 -10.05
C TYR A 343 9.41 -24.97 -10.44
N LEU A 344 10.57 -24.63 -11.06
CA LEU A 344 11.54 -25.61 -11.49
C LEU A 344 12.20 -26.35 -10.30
N GLU A 345 12.50 -25.65 -9.22
CA GLU A 345 13.29 -26.16 -8.09
C GLU A 345 12.43 -26.75 -6.95
N ILE A 346 11.22 -26.22 -6.73
CA ILE A 346 10.35 -26.59 -5.60
C ILE A 346 9.04 -27.22 -6.11
N GLY A 347 8.39 -26.62 -7.15
CA GLY A 347 7.16 -27.11 -7.72
C GLY A 347 5.88 -26.72 -6.97
N ASP A 348 5.92 -25.67 -6.12
CA ASP A 348 4.80 -25.24 -5.27
C ASP A 348 4.08 -23.98 -5.77
N CYS A 349 4.37 -23.54 -6.97
CA CYS A 349 3.71 -22.41 -7.65
C CYS A 349 3.52 -22.75 -9.14
N LEU A 350 2.85 -21.88 -9.88
CA LEU A 350 2.73 -22.00 -11.34
C LEU A 350 3.80 -21.15 -12.05
N PRO A 351 4.27 -21.56 -13.22
CA PRO A 351 5.16 -20.75 -14.04
C PRO A 351 4.43 -19.54 -14.62
N ILE A 352 5.19 -18.48 -14.88
CA ILE A 352 4.67 -17.20 -15.41
C ILE A 352 5.36 -16.89 -16.75
N GLU A 353 4.55 -16.57 -17.76
CA GLU A 353 5.02 -16.11 -19.06
C GLU A 353 5.52 -14.65 -18.98
N VAL A 354 6.72 -14.39 -19.54
CA VAL A 354 7.27 -13.02 -19.66
C VAL A 354 6.61 -12.33 -20.86
N ARG A 355 5.61 -11.51 -20.61
CA ARG A 355 4.88 -10.78 -21.66
C ARG A 355 5.49 -9.42 -22.02
N LEU A 356 6.56 -9.03 -21.34
CA LEU A 356 7.26 -7.80 -21.66
C LEU A 356 7.99 -7.95 -23.01
N PRO A 357 7.82 -7.01 -23.97
CA PRO A 357 8.56 -7.05 -25.23
C PRO A 357 10.07 -7.06 -25.01
N ALA A 358 10.78 -7.83 -25.83
CA ALA A 358 12.24 -7.96 -25.74
C ALA A 358 12.96 -6.61 -25.83
N GLU A 359 12.44 -5.68 -26.62
CA GLU A 359 12.97 -4.33 -26.74
C GLU A 359 13.01 -3.60 -25.37
N ASP A 360 11.95 -3.69 -24.59
CA ASP A 360 11.88 -3.08 -23.25
C ASP A 360 12.69 -3.88 -22.24
N GLY A 361 12.63 -5.21 -22.31
CA GLY A 361 13.44 -6.09 -21.46
C GLY A 361 14.93 -5.84 -21.61
N LEU A 362 15.42 -5.63 -22.84
CA LEU A 362 16.83 -5.35 -23.13
C LEU A 362 17.29 -3.93 -22.74
N LYS A 363 16.37 -2.98 -22.55
CA LYS A 363 16.70 -1.68 -21.93
C LYS A 363 17.00 -1.85 -20.43
N ILE A 364 16.30 -2.76 -19.75
CA ILE A 364 16.49 -3.04 -18.32
C ILE A 364 17.66 -4.04 -18.12
N LEU A 365 17.63 -5.17 -18.81
CA LEU A 365 18.58 -6.26 -18.62
C LEU A 365 19.63 -6.31 -19.72
N PRO A 366 20.93 -6.54 -19.37
CA PRO A 366 21.92 -6.91 -20.37
C PRO A 366 21.50 -8.18 -21.13
N ALA A 367 21.86 -8.29 -22.40
CA ALA A 367 21.46 -9.40 -23.28
C ALA A 367 21.69 -10.80 -22.67
N LYS A 368 22.79 -10.97 -21.92
CA LYS A 368 23.07 -12.23 -21.22
C LYS A 368 22.03 -12.54 -20.14
N LYS A 369 21.66 -11.56 -19.33
CA LYS A 369 20.63 -11.71 -18.27
C LYS A 369 19.24 -11.93 -18.85
N TRP A 370 18.93 -11.23 -19.94
CA TRP A 370 17.68 -11.46 -20.68
C TRP A 370 17.62 -12.90 -21.22
N ALA A 371 18.66 -13.38 -21.86
CA ALA A 371 18.72 -14.75 -22.36
C ALA A 371 18.62 -15.80 -21.23
N GLU A 372 19.22 -15.56 -20.07
CA GLU A 372 19.10 -16.39 -18.87
C GLU A 372 17.62 -16.47 -18.41
N LEU A 373 16.94 -15.31 -18.29
CA LEU A 373 15.52 -15.27 -17.91
C LEU A 373 14.63 -16.03 -18.90
N MET A 374 14.83 -15.83 -20.21
CA MET A 374 14.08 -16.54 -21.25
C MET A 374 14.32 -18.05 -21.23
N HIS A 375 15.54 -18.50 -20.93
CA HIS A 375 15.84 -19.91 -20.78
C HIS A 375 15.12 -20.53 -19.58
N ILE A 376 15.11 -19.84 -18.44
CA ILE A 376 14.39 -20.29 -17.24
C ILE A 376 12.89 -20.37 -17.52
N GLU A 377 12.31 -19.35 -18.16
CA GLU A 377 10.90 -19.34 -18.56
C GLU A 377 10.57 -20.52 -19.49
N THR A 378 11.33 -20.69 -20.57
CA THR A 378 11.13 -21.77 -21.52
C THR A 378 11.13 -23.13 -20.82
N ALA A 379 12.13 -23.38 -19.96
CA ALA A 379 12.23 -24.62 -19.21
C ALA A 379 11.03 -24.85 -18.28
N ALA A 380 10.58 -23.79 -17.61
CA ALA A 380 9.43 -23.87 -16.70
C ALA A 380 8.10 -24.13 -17.46
N LEU A 381 7.89 -23.44 -18.56
CA LEU A 381 6.68 -23.61 -19.39
C LEU A 381 6.65 -24.98 -20.09
N MET A 382 7.78 -25.49 -20.57
CA MET A 382 7.87 -26.82 -21.14
C MET A 382 7.56 -27.90 -20.11
N LYS A 383 8.17 -27.82 -18.91
CA LYS A 383 7.88 -28.75 -17.81
C LYS A 383 6.38 -28.71 -17.45
N PHE A 384 5.80 -27.54 -17.37
CA PHE A 384 4.35 -27.39 -17.07
C PHE A 384 3.48 -27.99 -18.18
N ALA A 385 3.79 -27.74 -19.45
CA ALA A 385 3.07 -28.32 -20.58
C ALA A 385 3.10 -29.86 -20.56
N ASP A 386 4.25 -30.47 -20.26
CA ASP A 386 4.38 -31.91 -20.10
C ASP A 386 3.53 -32.45 -18.95
N GLU A 387 3.51 -31.75 -17.78
CA GLU A 387 2.72 -32.16 -16.60
C GLU A 387 1.22 -32.12 -16.84
N ILE A 388 0.71 -31.20 -17.68
CA ILE A 388 -0.72 -31.09 -18.02
C ILE A 388 -1.11 -31.80 -19.32
N GLY A 389 -0.14 -32.50 -19.97
CA GLY A 389 -0.38 -33.30 -21.17
C GLY A 389 -0.64 -32.48 -22.44
N ILE A 390 -0.13 -31.27 -22.52
CA ILE A 390 -0.14 -30.42 -23.72
C ILE A 390 1.30 -30.41 -24.29
N SER A 391 1.61 -31.43 -25.09
CA SER A 391 2.90 -31.52 -25.81
C SER A 391 2.71 -31.33 -27.31
#